data_91bacdfc7e272960e4c4eec5b7dbf1f9
#
_entry.id   91bacdfc7e272960e4c4eec5b7dbf1f9
#
_cell.length_a   1.000
_cell.length_b   1.000
_cell.length_c   1.000
_cell.angle_alpha   90.00
_cell.angle_beta   90.00
_cell.angle_gamma   90.00
#
_symmetry.space_group_name_H-M   'P 1'
#
loop_
_entity.id
_entity.type
_entity.pdbx_description
1 polymer ?
#
loop_
_entity_poly.entity_id
_entity_poly.type
_entity_poly.pdbx_seq_one_letter_code
_entity_poly.pdbx_strand_id
1 'polypeptide(L)'
;IWKGGGISIQDNFVLKKSILSEQEQTQILMALQGIRIVEDEYTRTLLSKLSSVFQKQNVNWLEIDFSSWTKSGAGKDNFQKLQSAIFKSKIVAFHYYSGKGEVIKRVVEPLKLVFKSTDWYLYGYCSTRNDFRFFKLTRIRNLEITNDEYVRSIPEQIFVEEEKFEMETVKVTLLFDKSMSFRVYD
;
A
#
# COMPACT_ATOMS: atom_id res chain seq x y z
N ILE A 1 9.39 39.88 -50.44
CA ILE A 1 8.18 39.44 -49.72
C ILE A 1 8.38 37.97 -49.40
N TRP A 2 8.76 37.66 -48.19
CA TRP A 2 8.88 36.28 -47.71
C TRP A 2 7.49 35.81 -47.26
N LYS A 3 6.87 34.95 -48.02
CA LYS A 3 5.68 34.17 -47.60
C LYS A 3 6.16 32.84 -47.12
N GLY A 4 5.92 32.56 -45.86
CA GLY A 4 6.08 31.19 -45.31
C GLY A 4 6.87 31.19 -43.98
N GLY A 5 6.39 31.95 -42.98
CA GLY A 5 6.88 31.77 -41.60
C GLY A 5 6.23 30.56 -40.97
N GLY A 6 6.84 29.39 -41.11
CA GLY A 6 6.51 28.21 -40.30
C GLY A 6 7.34 28.21 -39.03
N ILE A 7 6.75 27.95 -37.88
CA ILE A 7 7.47 27.66 -36.65
C ILE A 7 7.84 26.16 -36.78
N SER A 8 9.13 25.85 -36.94
CA SER A 8 9.64 24.52 -36.87
C SER A 8 10.25 24.28 -35.50
N ILE A 9 9.91 23.16 -34.88
CA ILE A 9 10.59 22.65 -33.68
C ILE A 9 11.90 22.03 -34.17
N GLN A 10 13.05 22.45 -33.62
CA GLN A 10 14.34 21.83 -33.93
C GLN A 10 14.29 20.33 -33.58
N ASP A 11 14.91 19.47 -34.40
CA ASP A 11 14.94 18.02 -34.23
C ASP A 11 15.48 17.56 -32.85
N ASN A 12 16.21 18.45 -32.14
CA ASN A 12 16.73 18.23 -30.80
C ASN A 12 15.93 18.98 -29.72
N PHE A 13 14.72 19.46 -30.04
CA PHE A 13 13.89 20.14 -29.04
C PHE A 13 13.30 19.10 -28.09
N VAL A 14 14.04 18.76 -27.07
CA VAL A 14 13.50 18.10 -25.89
C VAL A 14 12.78 19.18 -25.09
N LEU A 15 11.52 18.96 -24.78
CA LEU A 15 10.74 19.84 -23.89
C LEU A 15 11.39 19.81 -22.49
N LYS A 16 12.54 20.50 -22.38
CA LYS A 16 13.39 20.54 -21.17
C LYS A 16 12.75 21.32 -20.00
N LYS A 17 11.57 21.89 -20.20
CA LYS A 17 10.75 22.37 -19.09
C LYS A 17 9.72 21.31 -18.72
N SER A 18 10.20 20.19 -18.21
CA SER A 18 9.41 19.42 -17.29
C SER A 18 8.97 20.36 -16.17
N ILE A 19 7.68 20.37 -15.87
CA ILE A 19 7.10 21.08 -14.73
C ILE A 19 7.80 20.66 -13.43
N LEU A 20 8.52 19.53 -13.45
CA LEU A 20 9.22 18.92 -12.35
C LEU A 20 10.73 19.18 -12.46
N SER A 21 11.33 19.61 -11.36
CA SER A 21 12.79 19.71 -11.20
C SER A 21 13.44 18.33 -11.24
N GLU A 22 14.75 18.28 -11.46
CA GLU A 22 15.50 17.01 -11.46
C GLU A 22 15.40 16.25 -10.13
N GLN A 23 15.32 16.98 -9.03
CA GLN A 23 15.14 16.39 -7.71
C GLN A 23 13.75 15.76 -7.56
N GLU A 24 12.69 16.44 -7.97
CA GLU A 24 11.32 15.93 -7.95
C GLU A 24 11.16 14.69 -8.85
N GLN A 25 11.74 14.70 -10.04
CA GLN A 25 11.76 13.56 -10.93
C GLN A 25 12.43 12.34 -10.28
N THR A 26 13.56 12.56 -9.59
CA THR A 26 14.27 11.50 -8.86
C THR A 26 13.43 10.97 -7.71
N GLN A 27 12.80 11.84 -6.94
CA GLN A 27 11.92 11.45 -5.83
C GLN A 27 10.71 10.63 -6.31
N ILE A 28 10.12 11.01 -7.46
CA ILE A 28 9.01 10.23 -8.06
C ILE A 28 9.47 8.82 -8.41
N LEU A 29 10.61 8.68 -9.09
CA LEU A 29 11.14 7.36 -9.44
C LEU A 29 11.45 6.52 -8.20
N MET A 30 12.05 7.13 -7.17
CA MET A 30 12.33 6.47 -5.89
C MET A 30 11.05 6.02 -5.18
N ALA A 31 10.04 6.88 -5.13
CA ALA A 31 8.75 6.56 -4.53
C ALA A 31 8.07 5.38 -5.24
N LEU A 32 8.06 5.38 -6.57
CA LEU A 32 7.48 4.29 -7.36
C LEU A 32 8.25 2.97 -7.17
N GLN A 33 9.56 3.02 -6.98
CA GLN A 33 10.35 1.83 -6.65
C GLN A 33 10.00 1.28 -5.26
N GLY A 34 9.81 2.16 -4.27
CA GLY A 34 9.43 1.78 -2.91
C GLY A 34 8.02 1.16 -2.83
N ILE A 35 7.12 1.53 -3.74
CA ILE A 35 5.74 1.00 -3.79
C ILE A 35 5.67 -0.35 -4.54
N ARG A 36 6.76 -0.96 -4.97
CA ARG A 36 6.78 -2.29 -5.61
C ARG A 36 6.31 -3.44 -4.68
N ILE A 37 5.23 -3.17 -3.94
CA ILE A 37 4.60 -4.13 -3.00
C ILE A 37 4.03 -5.34 -3.77
N VAL A 38 3.64 -5.13 -5.00
CA VAL A 38 3.18 -6.17 -5.91
C VAL A 38 4.05 -6.07 -7.15
N GLU A 39 4.87 -7.08 -7.40
CA GLU A 39 5.60 -7.24 -8.66
C GLU A 39 4.58 -7.34 -9.81
N ASP A 40 4.19 -6.19 -10.30
CA ASP A 40 3.25 -6.05 -11.37
C ASP A 40 4.03 -5.54 -12.59
N GLU A 41 3.85 -6.19 -13.71
CA GLU A 41 4.44 -5.85 -15.00
C GLU A 41 4.10 -4.40 -15.40
N TYR A 42 2.92 -3.92 -14.99
CA TYR A 42 2.50 -2.55 -15.22
C TYR A 42 3.41 -1.54 -14.50
N THR A 43 3.74 -1.76 -13.23
CA THR A 43 4.63 -0.87 -12.46
C THR A 43 6.03 -0.86 -13.03
N ARG A 44 6.55 -2.00 -13.49
CA ARG A 44 7.85 -2.08 -14.18
C ARG A 44 7.83 -1.28 -15.48
N THR A 45 6.79 -1.44 -16.28
CA THR A 45 6.61 -0.72 -17.54
C THR A 45 6.48 0.78 -17.29
N LEU A 46 5.73 1.20 -16.28
CA LEU A 46 5.57 2.61 -15.90
C LEU A 46 6.90 3.23 -15.47
N LEU A 47 7.66 2.54 -14.60
CA LEU A 47 8.99 2.97 -14.18
C LEU A 47 9.94 3.13 -15.36
N SER A 48 9.96 2.16 -16.28
CA SER A 48 10.79 2.22 -17.49
C SER A 48 10.43 3.43 -18.35
N LYS A 49 9.13 3.67 -18.57
CA LYS A 49 8.64 4.82 -19.33
C LYS A 49 9.02 6.14 -18.68
N LEU A 50 8.80 6.28 -17.37
CA LEU A 50 9.15 7.51 -16.64
C LEU A 50 10.65 7.74 -16.59
N SER A 51 11.46 6.70 -16.39
CA SER A 51 12.93 6.80 -16.45
C SER A 51 13.39 7.31 -17.82
N SER A 52 12.78 6.80 -18.90
CA SER A 52 13.07 7.27 -20.25
C SER A 52 12.66 8.74 -20.45
N VAL A 53 11.45 9.13 -20.02
CA VAL A 53 10.96 10.52 -20.13
C VAL A 53 11.84 11.48 -19.33
N PHE A 54 12.26 11.09 -18.14
CA PHE A 54 13.14 11.91 -17.29
C PHE A 54 14.62 11.81 -17.68
N GLN A 55 14.97 10.94 -18.63
CA GLN A 55 16.36 10.67 -19.03
C GLN A 55 17.25 10.28 -17.84
N LYS A 56 16.70 9.57 -16.88
CA LYS A 56 17.38 9.10 -15.68
C LYS A 56 17.55 7.59 -15.70
N GLN A 57 18.72 7.14 -15.28
CA GLN A 57 18.93 5.70 -15.06
C GLN A 57 18.09 5.24 -13.88
N ASN A 58 17.54 4.04 -14.00
CA ASN A 58 16.78 3.41 -12.92
C ASN A 58 17.77 3.00 -11.82
N VAL A 59 17.84 3.80 -10.75
CA VAL A 59 18.71 3.52 -9.60
C VAL A 59 17.98 2.54 -8.70
N ASN A 60 18.38 1.29 -8.71
CA ASN A 60 17.88 0.27 -7.78
C ASN A 60 18.52 0.51 -6.39
N TRP A 61 17.95 1.44 -5.62
CA TRP A 61 18.46 1.83 -4.31
C TRP A 61 17.74 1.16 -3.15
N LEU A 62 16.56 0.57 -3.41
CA LEU A 62 15.72 -0.07 -2.41
C LEU A 62 15.07 -1.32 -2.99
N GLU A 63 15.23 -2.40 -2.29
CA GLU A 63 14.50 -3.65 -2.54
C GLU A 63 13.77 -4.03 -1.25
N ILE A 64 12.45 -4.24 -1.35
CA ILE A 64 11.62 -4.64 -0.22
C ILE A 64 11.13 -6.06 -0.50
N ASP A 65 11.55 -6.99 0.34
CA ASP A 65 11.10 -8.37 0.26
C ASP A 65 9.78 -8.56 1.01
N PHE A 66 8.71 -8.73 0.25
CA PHE A 66 7.40 -9.10 0.77
C PHE A 66 7.12 -10.61 0.61
N SER A 67 8.13 -11.44 0.41
CA SER A 67 7.97 -12.87 0.14
C SER A 67 7.25 -13.61 1.27
N SER A 68 7.45 -13.18 2.52
CA SER A 68 6.73 -13.74 3.67
C SER A 68 5.21 -13.53 3.57
N TRP A 69 4.79 -12.44 2.96
CA TRP A 69 3.40 -12.08 2.76
C TRP A 69 2.79 -12.70 1.50
N THR A 70 3.60 -12.86 0.45
CA THR A 70 3.16 -13.42 -0.85
C THR A 70 3.18 -14.94 -0.89
N LYS A 71 3.75 -15.63 0.11
CA LYS A 71 3.81 -17.11 0.18
C LYS A 71 2.43 -17.77 0.11
N SER A 72 1.37 -17.10 0.53
CA SER A 72 0.01 -17.48 0.20
C SER A 72 -0.48 -16.62 -0.97
N GLY A 73 -0.60 -17.15 -2.16
CA GLY A 73 -1.09 -16.41 -3.35
C GLY A 73 -2.38 -15.61 -3.10
N ALA A 74 -3.17 -16.02 -2.11
CA ALA A 74 -4.36 -15.32 -1.62
C ALA A 74 -4.07 -13.91 -1.06
N GLY A 75 -2.90 -13.64 -0.52
CA GLY A 75 -2.56 -12.32 0.02
C GLY A 75 -2.43 -11.26 -1.06
N LYS A 76 -1.76 -11.60 -2.16
CA LYS A 76 -1.57 -10.72 -3.32
C LYS A 76 -2.89 -10.43 -4.03
N ASP A 77 -3.72 -11.47 -4.24
CA ASP A 77 -5.03 -11.34 -4.87
C ASP A 77 -5.98 -10.45 -4.03
N ASN A 78 -6.03 -10.67 -2.72
CA ASN A 78 -6.81 -9.84 -1.81
C ASN A 78 -6.36 -8.37 -1.84
N PHE A 79 -5.05 -8.12 -1.88
CA PHE A 79 -4.51 -6.77 -1.93
C PHE A 79 -4.97 -6.03 -3.20
N GLN A 80 -4.84 -6.66 -4.38
CA GLN A 80 -5.25 -6.08 -5.65
C GLN A 80 -6.77 -5.83 -5.71
N LYS A 81 -7.56 -6.78 -5.24
CA LYS A 81 -9.03 -6.61 -5.14
C LYS A 81 -9.41 -5.47 -4.23
N LEU A 82 -8.80 -5.36 -3.06
CA LEU A 82 -9.06 -4.27 -2.12
C LEU A 82 -8.61 -2.92 -2.67
N GLN A 83 -7.46 -2.85 -3.31
CA GLN A 83 -7.00 -1.64 -3.99
C GLN A 83 -8.01 -1.19 -5.06
N SER A 84 -8.47 -2.11 -5.91
CA SER A 84 -9.50 -1.81 -6.91
C SER A 84 -10.80 -1.35 -6.29
N ALA A 85 -11.26 -1.99 -5.20
CA ALA A 85 -12.49 -1.63 -4.51
C ALA A 85 -12.39 -0.23 -3.88
N ILE A 86 -11.26 0.13 -3.28
CA ILE A 86 -11.01 1.46 -2.70
C ILE A 86 -11.07 2.53 -3.79
N PHE A 87 -10.36 2.34 -4.91
CA PHE A 87 -10.35 3.33 -6.00
C PHE A 87 -11.70 3.50 -6.69
N LYS A 88 -12.53 2.47 -6.66
CA LYS A 88 -13.88 2.49 -7.25
C LYS A 88 -14.98 2.75 -6.21
N SER A 89 -14.62 3.03 -4.95
CA SER A 89 -15.57 3.22 -3.84
C SER A 89 -16.59 2.08 -3.72
N LYS A 90 -16.17 0.84 -3.94
CA LYS A 90 -17.04 -0.34 -3.90
C LYS A 90 -16.98 -1.03 -2.54
N ILE A 91 -18.14 -1.43 -2.03
CA ILE A 91 -18.28 -2.23 -0.81
C ILE A 91 -17.71 -3.63 -1.07
N VAL A 92 -17.08 -4.21 -0.04
CA VAL A 92 -16.55 -5.57 -0.10
C VAL A 92 -17.22 -6.47 0.95
N ALA A 93 -17.36 -7.74 0.61
CA ALA A 93 -17.80 -8.79 1.52
C ALA A 93 -16.73 -9.88 1.62
N PHE A 94 -16.49 -10.40 2.83
CA PHE A 94 -15.50 -11.44 3.05
C PHE A 94 -15.77 -12.23 4.34
N HIS A 95 -15.14 -13.39 4.45
CA HIS A 95 -15.05 -14.14 5.69
C HIS A 95 -13.78 -13.76 6.44
N TYR A 96 -13.91 -13.45 7.72
CA TYR A 96 -12.80 -13.02 8.56
C TYR A 96 -12.56 -13.97 9.72
N TYR A 97 -11.33 -14.47 9.85
CA TYR A 97 -10.91 -15.29 10.98
C TYR A 97 -10.60 -14.38 12.16
N SER A 98 -11.43 -14.46 13.21
CA SER A 98 -11.21 -13.70 14.45
C SER A 98 -10.01 -14.25 15.23
N GLY A 99 -9.51 -13.46 16.18
CA GLY A 99 -8.47 -13.94 17.11
C GLY A 99 -8.94 -15.10 18.02
N LYS A 100 -10.26 -15.35 18.10
CA LYS A 100 -10.88 -16.45 18.86
C LYS A 100 -11.11 -17.71 18.00
N GLY A 101 -10.65 -17.71 16.74
CA GLY A 101 -10.84 -18.85 15.84
C GLY A 101 -12.19 -18.90 15.11
N GLU A 102 -13.07 -17.92 15.34
CA GLU A 102 -14.38 -17.87 14.69
C GLU A 102 -14.24 -17.33 13.25
N VAL A 103 -15.06 -17.85 12.34
CA VAL A 103 -15.20 -17.37 10.98
C VAL A 103 -16.47 -16.54 10.86
N ILE A 104 -16.33 -15.24 10.61
CA ILE A 104 -17.46 -14.32 10.60
C ILE A 104 -17.52 -13.59 9.26
N LYS A 105 -18.70 -13.57 8.62
CA LYS A 105 -18.93 -12.78 7.42
C LYS A 105 -18.92 -11.28 7.77
N ARG A 106 -18.19 -10.50 7.00
CA ARG A 106 -18.07 -9.04 7.13
C ARG A 106 -18.47 -8.38 5.84
N VAL A 107 -19.15 -7.24 5.97
CA VAL A 107 -19.44 -6.30 4.89
C VAL A 107 -18.78 -4.99 5.29
N VAL A 108 -17.92 -4.47 4.43
CA VAL A 108 -17.02 -3.37 4.77
C VAL A 108 -16.95 -2.38 3.62
N GLU A 109 -17.02 -1.10 3.93
CA GLU A 109 -16.63 0.01 3.07
C GLU A 109 -15.09 0.13 3.18
N PRO A 110 -14.32 -0.31 2.19
CA PRO A 110 -12.87 -0.31 2.26
C PRO A 110 -12.34 1.10 2.03
N LEU A 111 -11.59 1.65 2.97
CA LEU A 111 -11.15 3.04 2.92
C LEU A 111 -9.66 3.18 2.64
N LYS A 112 -8.82 2.34 3.24
CA LYS A 112 -7.37 2.43 3.11
C LYS A 112 -6.68 1.07 3.35
N LEU A 113 -5.61 0.82 2.61
CA LEU A 113 -4.66 -0.24 2.94
C LEU A 113 -3.55 0.35 3.80
N VAL A 114 -3.24 -0.30 4.90
CA VAL A 114 -2.29 0.17 5.91
C VAL A 114 -1.27 -0.92 6.19
N PHE A 115 0.00 -0.59 6.07
CA PHE A 115 1.09 -1.43 6.55
C PHE A 115 1.45 -1.01 7.96
N LYS A 116 1.30 -1.92 8.93
CA LYS A 116 1.59 -1.66 10.34
C LYS A 116 2.39 -2.82 10.91
N SER A 117 3.54 -2.50 11.52
CA SER A 117 4.50 -3.50 12.00
C SER A 117 5.00 -4.37 10.85
N THR A 118 4.56 -5.60 10.74
CA THR A 118 4.97 -6.57 9.71
C THR A 118 3.84 -7.00 8.79
N ASP A 119 2.66 -6.38 8.92
CA ASP A 119 1.45 -6.89 8.28
C ASP A 119 0.65 -5.81 7.57
N TRP A 120 -0.06 -6.22 6.52
CA TRP A 120 -1.04 -5.40 5.84
C TRP A 120 -2.42 -5.53 6.46
N TYR A 121 -3.08 -4.39 6.58
CA TYR A 121 -4.44 -4.26 7.09
C TYR A 121 -5.32 -3.50 6.10
N LEU A 122 -6.57 -3.92 5.99
CA LEU A 122 -7.65 -3.09 5.47
C LEU A 122 -8.19 -2.26 6.61
N TYR A 123 -8.17 -0.95 6.49
CA TYR A 123 -8.94 -0.03 7.32
C TYR A 123 -10.24 0.30 6.59
N GLY A 124 -11.37 0.14 7.26
CA GLY A 124 -12.68 0.39 6.68
C GLY A 124 -13.79 0.41 7.70
N TYR A 125 -14.96 0.89 7.27
CA TYR A 125 -16.17 0.88 8.09
C TYR A 125 -16.89 -0.45 7.93
N CYS A 126 -17.06 -1.14 9.03
CA CYS A 126 -17.73 -2.44 9.08
C CYS A 126 -19.22 -2.27 9.37
N SER A 127 -20.09 -2.47 8.38
CA SER A 127 -21.55 -2.37 8.54
C SER A 127 -22.10 -3.35 9.57
N THR A 128 -21.48 -4.55 9.70
CA THR A 128 -21.91 -5.57 10.67
C THR A 128 -21.66 -5.13 12.14
N ARG A 129 -20.73 -4.21 12.38
CA ARG A 129 -20.37 -3.73 13.71
C ARG A 129 -20.66 -2.25 13.92
N ASN A 130 -21.07 -1.55 12.84
CA ASN A 130 -21.31 -0.11 12.82
C ASN A 130 -20.11 0.70 13.35
N ASP A 131 -18.90 0.30 12.94
CA ASP A 131 -17.66 0.86 13.50
C ASP A 131 -16.49 0.76 12.51
N PHE A 132 -15.50 1.66 12.63
CA PHE A 132 -14.25 1.60 11.90
C PHE A 132 -13.35 0.52 12.47
N ARG A 133 -12.76 -0.29 11.60
CA ARG A 133 -11.93 -1.41 12.03
C ARG A 133 -10.76 -1.67 11.11
N PHE A 134 -9.74 -2.28 11.70
CA PHE A 134 -8.61 -2.85 10.97
C PHE A 134 -8.82 -4.36 10.79
N PHE A 135 -8.68 -4.83 9.56
CA PHE A 135 -8.75 -6.24 9.20
C PHE A 135 -7.41 -6.69 8.63
N LYS A 136 -6.71 -7.58 9.33
CA LYS A 136 -5.45 -8.15 8.85
C LYS A 136 -5.69 -8.94 7.56
N LEU A 137 -4.99 -8.61 6.47
CA LEU A 137 -5.25 -9.20 5.15
C LEU A 137 -5.09 -10.72 5.14
N THR A 138 -4.13 -11.23 5.91
CA THR A 138 -3.90 -12.68 6.02
C THR A 138 -5.04 -13.45 6.66
N ARG A 139 -6.00 -12.77 7.30
CA ARG A 139 -7.20 -13.37 7.92
C ARG A 139 -8.45 -13.22 7.05
N ILE A 140 -8.35 -12.60 5.88
CA ILE A 140 -9.46 -12.42 4.93
C ILE A 140 -9.51 -13.62 4.00
N ARG A 141 -10.71 -14.18 3.82
CA ARG A 141 -11.00 -15.26 2.86
C ARG A 141 -12.26 -14.96 2.08
N ASN A 142 -12.33 -15.49 0.87
CA ASN A 142 -13.49 -15.37 -0.01
C ASN A 142 -13.89 -13.88 -0.19
N LEU A 143 -12.91 -13.04 -0.54
CA LEU A 143 -13.12 -11.62 -0.77
C LEU A 143 -13.86 -11.40 -2.08
N GLU A 144 -15.00 -10.72 -2.00
CA GLU A 144 -15.85 -10.35 -3.12
C GLU A 144 -16.05 -8.83 -3.12
N ILE A 145 -15.98 -8.21 -4.29
CA ILE A 145 -16.34 -6.81 -4.50
C ILE A 145 -17.81 -6.79 -4.88
N THR A 146 -18.63 -6.04 -4.15
CA THR A 146 -20.07 -5.92 -4.45
C THR A 146 -20.29 -4.87 -5.53
N ASN A 147 -21.54 -4.79 -6.03
CA ASN A 147 -21.94 -3.74 -6.95
C ASN A 147 -22.26 -2.42 -6.25
N ASP A 148 -22.44 -2.45 -4.92
CA ASP A 148 -22.80 -1.29 -4.12
C ASP A 148 -21.61 -0.35 -3.93
N GLU A 149 -21.91 0.94 -3.89
CA GLU A 149 -20.92 2.00 -3.68
C GLU A 149 -21.10 2.64 -2.30
N TYR A 150 -20.01 3.23 -1.78
CA TYR A 150 -20.05 4.01 -0.57
C TYR A 150 -19.51 5.43 -0.84
N VAL A 151 -19.94 6.39 0.00
CA VAL A 151 -19.54 7.80 -0.08
C VAL A 151 -18.78 8.27 1.15
N ARG A 152 -18.47 7.37 2.07
CA ARG A 152 -17.79 7.68 3.32
C ARG A 152 -16.37 8.14 3.08
N SER A 153 -15.99 9.26 3.66
CA SER A 153 -14.63 9.77 3.68
C SER A 153 -13.77 9.07 4.73
N ILE A 154 -12.47 9.09 4.51
CA ILE A 154 -11.49 8.58 5.48
C ILE A 154 -11.42 9.58 6.64
N PRO A 155 -11.52 9.15 7.91
CA PRO A 155 -11.25 10.00 9.05
C PRO A 155 -9.84 10.59 9.01
N GLU A 156 -9.66 11.82 9.49
CA GLU A 156 -8.35 12.48 9.54
C GLU A 156 -7.33 11.68 10.34
N GLN A 157 -7.77 11.08 11.43
CA GLN A 157 -6.95 10.20 12.26
C GLN A 157 -7.47 8.78 12.19
N ILE A 158 -6.68 7.88 11.61
CA ILE A 158 -6.99 6.45 11.54
C ILE A 158 -6.31 5.66 12.67
N PHE A 159 -5.25 6.19 13.25
CA PHE A 159 -4.63 5.68 14.46
C PHE A 159 -5.05 6.61 15.59
N VAL A 160 -6.14 6.27 16.24
CA VAL A 160 -6.41 6.85 17.57
C VAL A 160 -5.35 6.23 18.47
N GLU A 161 -4.56 7.05 19.14
CA GLU A 161 -3.74 6.53 20.24
C GLU A 161 -4.73 5.81 21.16
N GLU A 162 -4.60 4.48 21.24
CA GLU A 162 -5.33 3.75 22.26
C GLU A 162 -5.04 4.49 23.56
N GLU A 163 -6.11 5.01 24.21
CA GLU A 163 -5.97 5.49 25.57
C GLU A 163 -5.09 4.48 26.27
N LYS A 164 -3.95 4.95 26.77
CA LYS A 164 -3.06 4.09 27.53
C LYS A 164 -3.91 3.55 28.66
N PHE A 165 -4.50 2.36 28.44
CA PHE A 165 -4.98 1.61 29.56
C PHE A 165 -3.79 1.54 30.51
N GLU A 166 -3.93 2.11 31.69
CA GLU A 166 -2.99 1.87 32.78
C GLU A 166 -3.08 0.38 33.11
N MET A 167 -2.47 -0.43 32.26
CA MET A 167 -2.24 -1.82 32.58
C MET A 167 -1.19 -1.81 33.68
N GLU A 168 -1.50 -2.43 34.80
CA GLU A 168 -0.47 -2.75 35.79
C GLU A 168 0.66 -3.47 35.07
N THR A 169 1.77 -2.78 34.92
CA THR A 169 2.96 -3.37 34.26
C THR A 169 3.76 -4.12 35.29
N VAL A 170 3.99 -5.40 35.02
CA VAL A 170 4.89 -6.24 35.83
C VAL A 170 6.27 -6.20 35.17
N LYS A 171 7.29 -5.79 35.93
CA LYS A 171 8.67 -5.85 35.47
C LYS A 171 9.13 -7.30 35.48
N VAL A 172 9.40 -7.86 34.31
CA VAL A 172 9.97 -9.19 34.14
C VAL A 172 11.41 -9.05 33.68
N THR A 173 12.34 -9.67 34.39
CA THR A 173 13.75 -9.76 34.00
C THR A 173 14.01 -11.15 33.46
N LEU A 174 14.40 -11.22 32.20
CA LEU A 174 14.75 -12.46 31.51
C LEU A 174 16.25 -12.51 31.30
N LEU A 175 16.89 -13.63 31.62
CA LEU A 175 18.28 -13.89 31.36
C LEU A 175 18.39 -14.84 30.16
N PHE A 176 19.06 -14.38 29.13
CA PHE A 176 19.31 -15.15 27.92
C PHE A 176 20.81 -15.51 27.83
N ASP A 177 21.11 -16.69 27.32
CA ASP A 177 22.48 -17.04 26.92
C ASP A 177 22.96 -16.11 25.81
N LYS A 178 24.28 -15.81 25.77
CA LYS A 178 24.85 -14.94 24.75
C LYS A 178 24.60 -15.42 23.31
N SER A 179 24.47 -16.71 23.10
CA SER A 179 24.16 -17.30 21.81
C SER A 179 22.74 -16.95 21.30
N MET A 180 21.87 -16.49 22.19
CA MET A 180 20.49 -16.09 21.87
C MET A 180 20.34 -14.58 21.66
N SER A 181 21.43 -13.80 21.74
CA SER A 181 21.38 -12.32 21.67
C SER A 181 20.71 -11.83 20.37
N PHE A 182 20.94 -12.50 19.25
CA PHE A 182 20.32 -12.15 17.96
C PHE A 182 18.78 -12.26 17.98
N ARG A 183 18.19 -13.12 18.83
CA ARG A 183 16.73 -13.25 18.97
C ARG A 183 16.11 -12.27 19.97
N VAL A 184 16.93 -11.65 20.79
CA VAL A 184 16.47 -10.65 21.77
C VAL A 184 16.33 -9.28 21.15
N TYR A 185 17.09 -9.00 20.07
CA TYR A 185 17.11 -7.72 19.38
C TYR A 185 16.30 -7.72 18.07
N ASP A 186 15.83 -8.89 17.58
CA ASP A 186 14.90 -9.02 16.47
C ASP A 186 13.42 -8.89 16.95
#